data_526a6e3e81d7c45aa3ea4d8881e70241
#
_entry.id   526a6e3e81d7c45aa3ea4d8881e70241
#
_cell.length_a   1.000
_cell.length_b   1.000
_cell.length_c   1.000
_cell.angle_alpha   90.00
_cell.angle_beta   90.00
_cell.angle_gamma   90.00
#
_symmetry.space_group_name_H-M   'P 1'
#
loop_
_entity.id
_entity.type
_entity.pdbx_description
1 polymer ?
#
loop_
_entity_poly.entity_id
_entity_poly.type
_entity_poly.pdbx_seq_one_letter_code
_entity_poly.pdbx_strand_id
1 'polypeptide(L)'
;VTEAEFQQQIIDTARLLGWRCYHTFDSRRSEAGFPDLVLVRDRVVHLEVKSETGRLSPEQADWIAAINAAGGTALVVRPSMWEEIVASLKRR
;
A
#
# COMPACT_ATOMS: atom_id res chain seq x y z
N VAL A 1 7.45 -12.53 9.41
CA VAL A 1 6.63 -12.48 8.20
C VAL A 1 7.43 -11.80 7.08
N THR A 2 7.39 -12.36 5.87
CA THR A 2 8.05 -11.74 4.72
C THR A 2 7.20 -10.58 4.19
N GLU A 3 7.83 -9.74 3.37
CA GLU A 3 7.11 -8.65 2.71
C GLU A 3 5.96 -9.18 1.85
N ALA A 4 6.19 -10.27 1.11
CA ALA A 4 5.15 -10.88 0.27
C ALA A 4 3.99 -11.43 1.12
N GLU A 5 4.29 -12.07 2.24
CA GLU A 5 3.26 -12.58 3.15
C GLU A 5 2.46 -11.44 3.78
N PHE A 6 3.14 -10.37 4.16
CA PHE A 6 2.49 -9.18 4.71
C PHE A 6 1.56 -8.53 3.69
N GLN A 7 2.04 -8.39 2.44
CA GLN A 7 1.21 -7.85 1.37
C GLN A 7 -0.06 -8.68 1.18
N GLN A 8 0.07 -10.00 1.19
CA GLN A 8 -1.09 -10.88 1.03
C GLN A 8 -2.07 -10.74 2.19
N GLN A 9 -1.57 -10.59 3.43
CA GLN A 9 -2.43 -10.33 4.59
C GLN A 9 -3.25 -9.06 4.40
N ILE A 10 -2.63 -8.00 3.89
CA ILE A 10 -3.32 -6.73 3.63
C ILE A 10 -4.41 -6.93 2.59
N ILE A 11 -4.08 -7.59 1.48
CA ILE A 11 -5.03 -7.83 0.39
C ILE A 11 -6.24 -8.63 0.90
N ASP A 12 -5.98 -9.72 1.61
CA ASP A 12 -7.06 -10.59 2.11
C ASP A 12 -7.97 -9.84 3.08
N THR A 13 -7.39 -9.09 4.00
CA THR A 13 -8.15 -8.32 4.99
C THR A 13 -8.94 -7.20 4.33
N ALA A 14 -8.33 -6.48 3.40
CA ALA A 14 -9.00 -5.41 2.68
C ALA A 14 -10.21 -5.93 1.91
N ARG A 15 -10.05 -7.06 1.22
CA ARG A 15 -11.15 -7.67 0.47
C ARG A 15 -12.30 -8.10 1.39
N LEU A 16 -11.99 -8.66 2.55
CA LEU A 16 -13.02 -8.99 3.54
C LEU A 16 -13.79 -7.76 4.00
N LEU A 17 -13.14 -6.62 4.02
CA LEU A 17 -13.75 -5.34 4.45
C LEU A 17 -14.39 -4.56 3.29
N GLY A 18 -14.49 -5.18 2.11
CA GLY A 18 -15.20 -4.61 0.98
C GLY A 18 -14.35 -3.79 0.01
N TRP A 19 -13.03 -3.80 0.16
CA TRP A 19 -12.14 -3.08 -0.72
C TRP A 19 -11.84 -3.86 -1.99
N ARG A 20 -11.72 -3.16 -3.11
CA ARG A 20 -11.09 -3.69 -4.30
C ARG A 20 -9.60 -3.46 -4.19
N CYS A 21 -8.80 -4.43 -4.62
CA CYS A 21 -7.34 -4.37 -4.51
C CYS A 21 -6.71 -4.59 -5.88
N TYR A 22 -5.81 -3.70 -6.25
CA TYR A 22 -4.95 -3.86 -7.42
C TYR A 22 -3.50 -3.90 -6.95
N HIS A 23 -2.69 -4.80 -7.50
CA HIS A 23 -1.25 -4.77 -7.28
C HIS A 23 -0.49 -5.07 -8.56
N THR A 24 0.73 -4.55 -8.66
CA THR A 24 1.59 -4.74 -9.84
C THR A 24 2.33 -6.05 -9.70
N PHE A 25 2.19 -6.95 -10.71
CA PHE A 25 2.88 -8.23 -10.73
C PHE A 25 4.32 -8.11 -11.21
N ASP A 26 4.57 -7.27 -12.21
CA ASP A 26 5.89 -7.12 -12.80
C ASP A 26 6.28 -5.64 -12.82
N SER A 27 6.93 -5.21 -11.73
CA SER A 27 7.37 -3.83 -11.58
C SER A 27 8.47 -3.43 -12.57
N ARG A 28 9.14 -4.39 -13.18
CA ARG A 28 10.21 -4.10 -14.16
C ARG A 28 9.70 -3.50 -15.45
N ARG A 29 8.42 -3.68 -15.75
CA ARG A 29 7.78 -3.17 -16.97
C ARG A 29 6.91 -1.95 -16.71
N SER A 30 6.87 -1.48 -15.47
CA SER A 30 6.09 -0.32 -15.07
C SER A 30 7.03 0.82 -14.68
N GLU A 31 6.49 2.04 -14.52
CA GLU A 31 7.26 3.13 -13.96
C GLU A 31 7.80 2.71 -12.60
N ALA A 32 9.09 3.01 -12.36
CA ALA A 32 9.73 2.66 -11.11
C ALA A 32 9.11 3.44 -9.95
N GLY A 33 8.85 2.74 -8.85
CA GLY A 33 8.50 3.37 -7.58
C GLY A 33 7.02 3.57 -7.32
N PHE A 34 6.12 3.25 -8.26
CA PHE A 34 4.69 3.34 -7.97
C PHE A 34 4.31 2.41 -6.81
N PRO A 35 3.43 2.85 -5.88
CA PRO A 35 3.04 2.02 -4.74
C PRO A 35 2.53 0.62 -5.12
N ASP A 36 2.83 -0.37 -4.28
CA ASP A 36 2.53 -1.78 -4.55
C ASP A 36 1.04 -2.08 -4.69
N LEU A 37 0.22 -1.41 -3.88
CA LEU A 37 -1.21 -1.68 -3.82
C LEU A 37 -2.02 -0.42 -4.05
N VAL A 38 -3.14 -0.58 -4.76
CA VAL A 38 -4.18 0.45 -4.85
C VAL A 38 -5.46 -0.17 -4.30
N LEU A 39 -6.02 0.43 -3.29
CA LEU A 39 -7.25 -0.02 -2.63
C LEU A 39 -8.36 0.97 -2.90
N VAL A 40 -9.52 0.46 -3.33
CA VAL A 40 -10.67 1.30 -3.69
C VAL A 40 -11.93 0.80 -3.00
N ARG A 41 -12.61 1.67 -2.28
CA ARG A 41 -13.94 1.43 -1.71
C ARG A 41 -14.73 2.73 -1.71
N ASP A 42 -14.79 3.43 -0.57
CA ASP A 42 -15.39 4.77 -0.45
C ASP A 42 -14.36 5.87 -0.73
N ARG A 43 -13.11 5.48 -0.84
CA ARG A 43 -11.97 6.34 -1.16
C ARG A 43 -10.89 5.50 -1.82
N VAL A 44 -9.87 6.15 -2.34
CA VAL A 44 -8.73 5.47 -2.96
C VAL A 44 -7.50 5.64 -2.07
N VAL A 45 -6.83 4.53 -1.77
CA VAL A 45 -5.62 4.51 -0.95
C VAL A 45 -4.52 3.77 -1.68
N HIS A 46 -3.35 4.35 -1.74
CA HIS A 46 -2.15 3.72 -2.32
C HIS A 46 -1.25 3.29 -1.17
N LEU A 47 -0.83 2.03 -1.16
CA LEU A 47 0.01 1.49 -0.11
C LEU A 47 1.32 0.98 -0.68
N GLU A 48 2.43 1.46 -0.13
CA GLU A 48 3.76 0.92 -0.39
C GLU A 48 4.06 -0.06 0.75
N VAL A 49 4.19 -1.34 0.40
CA VAL A 49 4.38 -2.41 1.40
C VAL A 49 5.88 -2.62 1.62
N LYS A 50 6.31 -2.55 2.86
CA LYS A 50 7.70 -2.76 3.25
C LYS A 50 7.80 -3.73 4.41
N SER A 51 8.91 -4.47 4.47
CA SER A 51 9.28 -5.19 5.68
C SER A 51 9.58 -4.18 6.78
N GLU A 52 9.76 -4.66 8.01
CA GLU A 52 9.99 -3.77 9.14
C GLU A 52 11.24 -2.89 8.96
N THR A 53 12.26 -3.41 8.29
CA THR A 53 13.53 -2.71 8.09
C THR A 53 13.80 -2.28 6.65
N GLY A 54 12.90 -2.61 5.72
CA GLY A 54 13.07 -2.26 4.32
C GLY A 54 13.07 -0.75 4.09
N ARG A 55 13.88 -0.28 3.15
CA ARG A 55 14.01 1.14 2.86
C ARG A 55 13.26 1.51 1.59
N LEU A 56 12.70 2.71 1.58
CA LEU A 56 12.14 3.27 0.36
C LEU A 56 13.26 3.65 -0.61
N SER A 57 13.06 3.36 -1.90
CA SER A 57 13.90 3.93 -2.93
C SER A 57 13.53 5.41 -3.13
N PRO A 58 14.43 6.22 -3.72
CA PRO A 58 14.08 7.60 -4.05
C PRO A 58 12.83 7.71 -4.94
N GLU A 59 12.65 6.79 -5.89
CA GLU A 59 11.51 6.77 -6.79
C GLU A 59 10.21 6.47 -6.03
N GLN A 60 10.26 5.56 -5.05
CA GLN A 60 9.11 5.26 -4.21
C GLN A 60 8.72 6.46 -3.36
N ALA A 61 9.71 7.12 -2.75
CA ALA A 61 9.46 8.32 -1.95
C ALA A 61 8.86 9.45 -2.81
N ASP A 62 9.35 9.61 -4.02
CA ASP A 62 8.86 10.63 -4.95
C ASP A 62 7.41 10.40 -5.35
N TRP A 63 7.04 9.16 -5.67
CA TRP A 63 5.65 8.82 -6.01
C TRP A 63 4.70 9.09 -4.85
N ILE A 64 5.09 8.67 -3.63
CA ILE A 64 4.27 8.88 -2.43
C ILE A 64 4.05 10.37 -2.20
N ALA A 65 5.12 11.16 -2.30
CA ALA A 65 5.03 12.61 -2.13
C ALA A 65 4.14 13.26 -3.19
N ALA A 66 4.27 12.85 -4.45
CA ALA A 66 3.49 13.39 -5.55
C ALA A 66 2.00 13.09 -5.40
N ILE A 67 1.65 11.85 -5.03
CA ILE A 67 0.25 11.45 -4.83
C ILE A 67 -0.37 12.28 -3.70
N ASN A 68 0.33 12.40 -2.57
CA ASN A 68 -0.19 13.16 -1.43
C ASN A 68 -0.30 14.66 -1.74
N ALA A 69 0.67 15.22 -2.45
CA ALA A 69 0.65 16.62 -2.85
C ALA A 69 -0.52 16.94 -3.80
N ALA A 70 -0.92 15.97 -4.60
CA ALA A 70 -2.04 16.13 -5.54
C ALA A 70 -3.41 15.90 -4.90
N GLY A 71 -3.46 15.65 -3.58
CA GLY A 71 -4.71 15.42 -2.86
C GLY A 71 -5.11 13.96 -2.74
N GLY A 72 -4.28 13.03 -3.21
CA GLY A 72 -4.49 11.60 -3.02
C GLY A 72 -4.00 11.14 -1.67
N THR A 73 -4.06 9.82 -1.44
CA THR A 73 -3.55 9.21 -0.21
C THR A 73 -2.57 8.11 -0.56
N ALA A 74 -1.34 8.25 -0.10
CA ALA A 74 -0.31 7.22 -0.26
C ALA A 74 0.47 7.08 1.05
N LEU A 75 0.63 5.83 1.51
CA LEU A 75 1.23 5.51 2.79
C LEU A 75 2.23 4.38 2.64
N VAL A 76 3.27 4.41 3.47
CA VAL A 76 4.16 3.27 3.66
C VAL A 76 3.60 2.45 4.81
N VAL A 77 3.46 1.15 4.61
CA VAL A 77 2.94 0.25 5.64
C VAL A 77 3.95 -0.85 5.97
N ARG A 78 4.08 -1.13 7.26
CA ARG A 78 5.02 -2.11 7.80
C ARG A 78 4.29 -3.04 8.78
N PRO A 79 4.80 -4.27 9.01
CA PRO A 79 4.11 -5.24 9.88
C PRO A 79 3.74 -4.72 11.27
N SER A 80 4.59 -3.90 11.88
CA SER A 80 4.32 -3.32 13.21
C SER A 80 3.10 -2.39 13.23
N MET A 81 2.60 -1.98 12.06
CA MET A 81 1.45 -1.10 11.93
C MET A 81 0.14 -1.86 11.74
N TRP A 82 0.14 -3.18 11.91
CA TRP A 82 -1.01 -4.02 11.56
C TRP A 82 -2.32 -3.55 12.17
N GLU A 83 -2.35 -3.25 13.46
CA GLU A 83 -3.58 -2.80 14.13
C GLU A 83 -4.10 -1.50 13.53
N GLU A 84 -3.19 -0.56 13.24
CA GLU A 84 -3.54 0.73 12.64
C GLU A 84 -4.07 0.55 11.21
N ILE A 85 -3.45 -0.36 10.45
CA ILE A 85 -3.88 -0.67 9.10
C ILE A 85 -5.31 -1.20 9.12
N VAL A 86 -5.58 -2.18 9.96
CA VAL A 86 -6.93 -2.79 10.06
C VAL A 86 -7.95 -1.73 10.49
N ALA A 87 -7.62 -0.92 11.49
CA ALA A 87 -8.51 0.14 11.96
C ALA A 87 -8.83 1.14 10.83
N SER A 88 -7.82 1.51 10.05
CA SER A 88 -8.00 2.41 8.92
C SER A 88 -8.89 1.79 7.83
N LEU A 89 -8.69 0.52 7.52
CA LEU A 89 -9.48 -0.17 6.49
C LEU A 89 -10.95 -0.35 6.89
N LYS A 90 -11.23 -0.42 8.19
CA LYS A 90 -12.60 -0.52 8.70
C LYS A 90 -13.35 0.79 8.61
N ARG A 91 -12.66 1.92 8.71
CA ARG A 91 -13.31 3.24 8.67
C ARG A 91 -13.86 3.55 7.29
N ARG A 92 -14.98 4.26 7.28
CA ARG A 92 -15.62 4.76 6.06
C ARG A 92 -15.63 6.29 6.01
#